data_e2f7700a0915fb2bd4710a8b8fadb3cc
#
_entry.id   e2f7700a0915fb2bd4710a8b8fadb3cc
#
_cell.length_a   1.000
_cell.length_b   1.000
_cell.length_c   1.000
_cell.angle_alpha   90.00
_cell.angle_beta   90.00
_cell.angle_gamma   90.00
#
_symmetry.space_group_name_H-M   'P 1'
#
loop_
_entity.id
_entity.type
_entity.pdbx_description
1 polymer ?
#
loop_
_entity_poly.entity_id
_entity_poly.type
_entity_poly.pdbx_seq_one_letter_code
_entity_poly.pdbx_strand_id
1 'polypeptide(L)'
;MYKRQFKVNLTENKNTSINKKKLLNDLKTKINSIENCNLKNNSKNLVLGEGNINADVMLIGETPGEIEDETGLCFQGEVGNLLNKMLLAIDIKRENIYTTYSINFRPPEDRKPTGQEIKRYAIFLKEHIAIIDPKILILMGSTAMEAITGLSKISNERGKWKEIILKNKTIPIMISFSPSYLIRFPENKKFSWADLKKIKQKIKDLNITI
;
A
#
# COMPACT_ATOMS: atom_id res chain seq x y z
N MET A 1 -30.75 2.05 -26.81
CA MET A 1 -29.39 1.40 -26.79
C MET A 1 -28.54 1.74 -25.58
N TYR A 2 -28.59 2.96 -25.00
CA TYR A 2 -27.79 3.39 -23.83
C TYR A 2 -28.12 2.67 -22.52
N LYS A 3 -29.32 2.26 -22.24
CA LYS A 3 -29.73 1.62 -20.98
C LYS A 3 -29.20 0.18 -20.79
N ARG A 4 -28.85 -0.54 -21.87
CA ARG A 4 -28.32 -1.91 -21.78
C ARG A 4 -26.82 -1.94 -21.43
N GLN A 5 -26.02 -1.00 -21.94
CA GLN A 5 -24.59 -0.90 -21.61
C GLN A 5 -24.36 -0.52 -20.15
N PHE A 6 -25.19 0.37 -19.57
CA PHE A 6 -25.08 0.76 -18.16
C PHE A 6 -25.38 -0.38 -17.18
N LYS A 7 -26.32 -1.28 -17.50
CA LYS A 7 -26.63 -2.46 -16.67
C LYS A 7 -25.54 -3.52 -16.72
N VAL A 8 -24.91 -3.75 -17.87
CA VAL A 8 -23.82 -4.71 -18.03
C VAL A 8 -22.60 -4.28 -17.22
N ASN A 9 -22.19 -3.01 -17.30
CA ASN A 9 -21.06 -2.48 -16.52
C ASN A 9 -21.29 -2.54 -15.00
N LEU A 10 -22.51 -2.35 -14.52
CA LEU A 10 -22.83 -2.44 -13.08
C LEU A 10 -22.81 -3.89 -12.56
N THR A 11 -23.20 -4.86 -13.37
CA THR A 11 -23.16 -6.29 -12.98
C THR A 11 -21.75 -6.86 -13.05
N GLU A 12 -20.96 -6.50 -14.05
CA GLU A 12 -19.55 -6.88 -14.16
C GLU A 12 -18.73 -6.29 -13.00
N ASN A 13 -18.89 -5.02 -12.68
CA ASN A 13 -18.22 -4.39 -11.54
C ASN A 13 -18.62 -5.03 -10.20
N LYS A 14 -19.87 -5.40 -10.00
CA LYS A 14 -20.31 -6.10 -8.76
C LYS A 14 -19.67 -7.49 -8.65
N ASN A 15 -19.66 -8.27 -9.71
CA ASN A 15 -19.06 -9.60 -9.73
C ASN A 15 -17.55 -9.55 -9.52
N THR A 16 -16.86 -8.57 -10.13
CA THR A 16 -15.43 -8.34 -9.93
C THR A 16 -15.11 -7.94 -8.49
N SER A 17 -15.91 -7.07 -7.89
CA SER A 17 -15.76 -6.64 -6.49
C SER A 17 -16.01 -7.78 -5.49
N ILE A 18 -17.02 -8.61 -5.72
CA ILE A 18 -17.30 -9.80 -4.89
C ILE A 18 -16.13 -10.79 -4.97
N ASN A 19 -15.58 -11.00 -6.16
CA ASN A 19 -14.43 -11.86 -6.35
C ASN A 19 -13.17 -11.32 -5.64
N LYS A 20 -12.89 -10.02 -5.72
CA LYS A 20 -11.76 -9.38 -5.01
C LYS A 20 -11.87 -9.54 -3.49
N LYS A 21 -13.06 -9.35 -2.92
CA LYS A 21 -13.30 -9.55 -1.47
C LYS A 21 -12.99 -10.98 -1.05
N LYS A 22 -13.44 -11.98 -1.83
CA LYS A 22 -13.13 -13.38 -1.57
C LYS A 22 -11.63 -13.63 -1.62
N LEU A 23 -10.94 -13.17 -2.67
CA LEU A 23 -9.50 -13.33 -2.83
C LEU A 23 -8.71 -12.64 -1.70
N LEU A 24 -9.15 -11.48 -1.21
CA LEU A 24 -8.55 -10.82 -0.05
C LEU A 24 -8.73 -11.64 1.24
N ASN A 25 -9.90 -12.27 1.44
CA ASN A 25 -10.12 -13.16 2.57
C ASN A 25 -9.26 -14.43 2.48
N ASP A 26 -9.11 -15.01 1.29
CA ASP A 26 -8.24 -16.15 1.04
C ASP A 26 -6.77 -15.78 1.32
N LEU A 27 -6.33 -14.59 0.89
CA LEU A 27 -5.00 -14.06 1.19
C LEU A 27 -4.81 -13.85 2.69
N LYS A 28 -5.81 -13.27 3.39
CA LYS A 28 -5.79 -13.11 4.85
C LYS A 28 -5.61 -14.44 5.55
N THR A 29 -6.33 -15.48 5.11
CA THR A 29 -6.21 -16.84 5.63
C THR A 29 -4.82 -17.41 5.40
N LYS A 30 -4.25 -17.25 4.19
CA LYS A 30 -2.88 -17.69 3.88
C LYS A 30 -1.84 -17.02 4.77
N ILE A 31 -1.94 -15.70 4.99
CA ILE A 31 -1.00 -14.97 5.86
C ILE A 31 -1.18 -15.44 7.32
N ASN A 32 -2.41 -15.67 7.78
CA ASN A 32 -2.67 -16.18 9.12
C ASN A 32 -2.23 -17.63 9.31
N SER A 33 -2.11 -18.42 8.27
CA SER A 33 -1.64 -19.82 8.35
C SER A 33 -0.12 -19.95 8.36
N ILE A 34 0.64 -18.84 8.28
CA ILE A 34 2.10 -18.87 8.34
C ILE A 34 2.54 -19.49 9.68
N GLU A 35 3.32 -20.56 9.59
CA GLU A 35 3.96 -21.21 10.73
C GLU A 35 5.37 -20.67 10.97
N ASN A 36 5.89 -20.87 12.19
CA ASN A 36 7.24 -20.45 12.58
C ASN A 36 7.53 -18.98 12.23
N CYS A 37 6.58 -18.09 12.55
CA CYS A 37 6.66 -16.69 12.28
C CYS A 37 6.70 -15.85 13.57
N ASN A 38 7.88 -15.36 13.92
CA ASN A 38 8.07 -14.56 15.11
C ASN A 38 7.23 -13.26 15.09
N LEU A 39 7.07 -12.64 13.92
CA LEU A 39 6.23 -11.44 13.79
C LEU A 39 4.79 -11.73 14.18
N LYS A 40 4.20 -12.81 13.62
CA LYS A 40 2.84 -13.22 13.94
C LYS A 40 2.65 -13.55 15.41
N ASN A 41 3.62 -14.27 16.01
CA ASN A 41 3.52 -14.71 17.40
C ASN A 41 3.57 -13.55 18.41
N ASN A 42 4.15 -12.42 18.03
CA ASN A 42 4.29 -11.22 18.86
C ASN A 42 3.27 -10.11 18.52
N SER A 43 2.41 -10.30 17.53
CA SER A 43 1.39 -9.33 17.13
C SER A 43 0.01 -9.73 17.63
N LYS A 44 -0.82 -8.74 17.95
CA LYS A 44 -2.22 -8.92 18.34
C LYS A 44 -3.10 -9.19 17.12
N ASN A 45 -2.89 -8.44 16.05
CA ASN A 45 -3.69 -8.47 14.85
C ASN A 45 -2.86 -8.57 13.55
N LEU A 46 -3.45 -9.22 12.56
CA LEU A 46 -3.01 -9.10 11.18
C LEU A 46 -3.64 -7.84 10.57
N VAL A 47 -2.82 -6.90 10.12
CA VAL A 47 -3.25 -5.70 9.41
C VAL A 47 -3.15 -5.95 7.90
N LEU A 48 -4.26 -6.40 7.28
CA LEU A 48 -4.23 -6.78 5.87
C LEU A 48 -4.16 -5.56 4.96
N GLY A 49 -5.10 -4.66 5.09
CA GLY A 49 -5.28 -3.49 4.25
C GLY A 49 -6.70 -2.98 4.31
N GLU A 50 -6.91 -1.75 3.85
CA GLU A 50 -8.22 -1.09 3.88
C GLU A 50 -8.37 -0.07 2.75
N GLY A 51 -9.60 0.38 2.52
CA GLY A 51 -9.97 1.36 1.51
C GLY A 51 -10.72 0.75 0.34
N ASN A 52 -10.67 1.43 -0.81
CA ASN A 52 -11.39 1.00 -1.99
C ASN A 52 -10.69 -0.18 -2.69
N ILE A 53 -11.28 -1.37 -2.65
CA ILE A 53 -10.72 -2.57 -3.29
C ILE A 53 -10.66 -2.49 -4.83
N ASN A 54 -11.31 -1.50 -5.42
CA ASN A 54 -11.27 -1.21 -6.86
C ASN A 54 -10.46 0.06 -7.17
N ALA A 55 -9.63 0.50 -6.22
CA ALA A 55 -8.83 1.70 -6.39
C ALA A 55 -7.78 1.55 -7.49
N ASP A 56 -7.63 2.59 -8.30
CA ASP A 56 -6.55 2.73 -9.29
C ASP A 56 -5.20 3.07 -8.63
N VAL A 57 -5.21 3.53 -7.39
CA VAL A 57 -4.01 3.88 -6.62
C VAL A 57 -3.92 3.03 -5.36
N MET A 58 -2.81 2.33 -5.20
CA MET A 58 -2.52 1.55 -3.99
C MET A 58 -1.28 2.11 -3.30
N LEU A 59 -1.41 2.36 -1.99
CA LEU A 59 -0.34 2.85 -1.14
C LEU A 59 0.14 1.74 -0.21
N ILE A 60 1.44 1.53 -0.16
CA ILE A 60 2.08 0.47 0.60
C ILE A 60 3.05 1.09 1.60
N GLY A 61 2.78 0.92 2.89
CA GLY A 61 3.68 1.29 3.99
C GLY A 61 4.66 0.19 4.35
N GLU A 62 5.42 0.42 5.41
CA GLU A 62 6.48 -0.49 5.87
C GLU A 62 5.88 -1.65 6.68
N THR A 63 5.47 -1.37 7.92
CA THR A 63 4.90 -2.31 8.89
C THR A 63 3.82 -1.60 9.71
N PRO A 64 2.88 -2.35 10.32
CA PRO A 64 2.03 -1.80 11.36
C PRO A 64 2.84 -1.31 12.56
N GLY A 65 2.39 -0.26 13.22
CA GLY A 65 2.83 0.16 14.54
C GLY A 65 1.89 -0.36 15.63
N GLU A 66 2.01 0.18 16.84
CA GLU A 66 1.25 -0.28 18.01
C GLU A 66 -0.27 -0.10 17.84
N ILE A 67 -0.70 1.07 17.40
CA ILE A 67 -2.12 1.37 17.24
C ILE A 67 -2.74 0.51 16.14
N GLU A 68 -2.02 0.30 15.05
CA GLU A 68 -2.46 -0.57 13.96
C GLU A 68 -2.52 -2.03 14.39
N ASP A 69 -1.58 -2.50 15.21
CA ASP A 69 -1.60 -3.84 15.77
C ASP A 69 -2.75 -4.03 16.76
N GLU A 70 -3.13 -3.01 17.51
CA GLU A 70 -4.28 -3.04 18.41
C GLU A 70 -5.63 -3.01 17.68
N THR A 71 -5.73 -2.19 16.64
CA THR A 71 -7.00 -1.94 15.94
C THR A 71 -7.23 -2.85 14.73
N GLY A 72 -6.17 -3.43 14.16
CA GLY A 72 -6.22 -4.15 12.90
C GLY A 72 -6.41 -3.27 11.66
N LEU A 73 -6.33 -1.93 11.82
CA LEU A 73 -6.54 -0.94 10.75
C LEU A 73 -5.21 -0.32 10.30
N CYS A 74 -5.14 0.10 9.03
CA CYS A 74 -3.92 0.70 8.50
C CYS A 74 -3.79 2.19 8.85
N PHE A 75 -2.58 2.67 9.08
CA PHE A 75 -2.22 4.08 9.24
C PHE A 75 -3.12 4.83 10.22
N GLN A 76 -3.05 4.46 11.48
CA GLN A 76 -3.79 5.06 12.58
C GLN A 76 -2.97 6.14 13.31
N GLY A 77 -3.57 6.80 14.28
CA GLY A 77 -2.92 7.78 15.14
C GLY A 77 -2.24 8.92 14.39
N GLU A 78 -1.09 9.35 14.87
CA GLU A 78 -0.33 10.48 14.32
C GLU A 78 0.18 10.20 12.88
N VAL A 79 0.60 8.96 12.63
CA VAL A 79 1.07 8.48 11.31
C VAL A 79 -0.06 8.57 10.28
N GLY A 80 -1.26 8.12 10.65
CA GLY A 80 -2.45 8.21 9.81
C GLY A 80 -2.91 9.65 9.56
N ASN A 81 -2.86 10.48 10.60
CA ASN A 81 -3.19 11.91 10.49
C ASN A 81 -2.24 12.64 9.52
N LEU A 82 -0.94 12.35 9.59
CA LEU A 82 0.02 12.93 8.65
C LEU A 82 -0.23 12.42 7.23
N LEU A 83 -0.45 11.11 7.05
CA LEU A 83 -0.78 10.53 5.74
C LEU A 83 -2.02 11.20 5.13
N ASN A 84 -3.09 11.36 5.91
CA ASN A 84 -4.31 12.01 5.44
C ASN A 84 -4.04 13.45 4.97
N LYS A 85 -3.25 14.24 5.72
CA LYS A 85 -2.85 15.59 5.31
C LYS A 85 -2.01 15.58 4.03
N MET A 86 -1.10 14.62 3.89
CA MET A 86 -0.27 14.46 2.67
C MET A 86 -1.14 14.16 1.45
N LEU A 87 -2.09 13.26 1.57
CA LEU A 87 -3.01 12.89 0.49
C LEU A 87 -3.93 14.05 0.12
N LEU A 88 -4.55 14.71 1.10
CA LEU A 88 -5.42 15.87 0.88
C LEU A 88 -4.69 17.03 0.18
N ALA A 89 -3.40 17.22 0.46
CA ALA A 89 -2.59 18.25 -0.20
C ALA A 89 -2.42 18.05 -1.71
N ILE A 90 -2.75 16.86 -2.21
CA ILE A 90 -2.79 16.52 -3.64
C ILE A 90 -4.19 16.13 -4.13
N ASP A 91 -5.22 16.55 -3.40
CA ASP A 91 -6.65 16.32 -3.70
C ASP A 91 -7.06 14.84 -3.71
N ILE A 92 -6.37 13.99 -2.94
CA ILE A 92 -6.73 12.58 -2.77
C ILE A 92 -7.39 12.38 -1.41
N LYS A 93 -8.59 11.80 -1.40
CA LYS A 93 -9.21 11.29 -0.19
C LYS A 93 -8.75 9.84 0.06
N ARG A 94 -8.43 9.52 1.31
CA ARG A 94 -7.93 8.18 1.67
C ARG A 94 -8.93 7.06 1.30
N GLU A 95 -10.22 7.33 1.38
CA GLU A 95 -11.29 6.41 1.03
C GLU A 95 -11.30 6.00 -0.46
N ASN A 96 -10.68 6.80 -1.33
CA ASN A 96 -10.63 6.56 -2.78
C ASN A 96 -9.43 5.70 -3.21
N ILE A 97 -8.48 5.46 -2.31
CA ILE A 97 -7.31 4.62 -2.55
C ILE A 97 -7.38 3.34 -1.72
N TYR A 98 -6.52 2.38 -2.02
CA TYR A 98 -6.31 1.21 -1.18
C TYR A 98 -4.98 1.33 -0.43
N THR A 99 -4.97 1.05 0.86
CA THR A 99 -3.78 1.13 1.70
C THR A 99 -3.46 -0.21 2.34
N THR A 100 -2.18 -0.56 2.41
CA THR A 100 -1.67 -1.76 3.08
C THR A 100 -0.24 -1.54 3.57
N TYR A 101 0.32 -2.57 4.19
CA TYR A 101 1.72 -2.64 4.58
C TYR A 101 2.47 -3.72 3.79
N SER A 102 3.79 -3.57 3.66
CA SER A 102 4.65 -4.59 3.04
C SER A 102 4.80 -5.84 3.91
N ILE A 103 4.63 -5.69 5.21
CA ILE A 103 4.56 -6.76 6.21
C ILE A 103 3.31 -6.52 7.05
N ASN A 104 2.49 -7.55 7.22
CA ASN A 104 1.15 -7.41 7.80
C ASN A 104 1.09 -7.57 9.32
N PHE A 105 2.21 -7.85 9.98
CA PHE A 105 2.34 -7.98 11.43
C PHE A 105 3.34 -6.98 11.98
N ARG A 106 3.08 -6.45 13.17
CA ARG A 106 3.98 -5.54 13.86
C ARG A 106 5.27 -6.24 14.27
N PRO A 107 6.46 -5.73 13.91
CA PRO A 107 7.71 -6.25 14.48
C PRO A 107 7.79 -5.94 15.97
N PRO A 108 8.36 -6.86 16.79
CA PRO A 108 8.58 -6.60 18.21
C PRO A 108 9.35 -5.29 18.43
N GLU A 109 8.86 -4.46 19.40
CA GLU A 109 9.48 -3.17 19.75
C GLU A 109 9.63 -2.21 18.55
N ASP A 110 8.76 -2.34 17.54
CA ASP A 110 8.79 -1.55 16.30
C ASP A 110 10.14 -1.56 15.56
N ARG A 111 10.94 -2.64 15.77
CA ARG A 111 12.23 -2.79 15.09
C ARG A 111 12.06 -2.87 13.57
N LYS A 112 13.09 -2.52 12.85
CA LYS A 112 13.11 -2.76 11.42
C LYS A 112 13.02 -4.27 11.11
N PRO A 113 12.21 -4.68 10.13
CA PRO A 113 12.17 -6.07 9.67
C PRO A 113 13.53 -6.52 9.10
N THR A 114 13.83 -7.79 9.29
CA THR A 114 14.99 -8.42 8.66
C THR A 114 14.78 -8.64 7.17
N GLY A 115 15.86 -8.77 6.40
CA GLY A 115 15.77 -9.09 4.97
C GLY A 115 15.06 -10.42 4.69
N GLN A 116 15.13 -11.39 5.61
CA GLN A 116 14.41 -12.67 5.50
C GLN A 116 12.91 -12.46 5.69
N GLU A 117 12.49 -11.66 6.67
CA GLU A 117 11.09 -11.29 6.88
C GLU A 117 10.54 -10.54 5.65
N ILE A 118 11.27 -9.56 5.14
CA ILE A 118 10.88 -8.81 3.93
C ILE A 118 10.67 -9.76 2.75
N LYS A 119 11.62 -10.64 2.48
CA LYS A 119 11.51 -11.62 1.39
C LYS A 119 10.33 -12.58 1.57
N ARG A 120 10.08 -13.03 2.79
CA ARG A 120 8.96 -13.92 3.12
C ARG A 120 7.61 -13.27 2.81
N TYR A 121 7.45 -12.00 3.20
CA TYR A 121 6.20 -11.27 2.99
C TYR A 121 6.04 -10.69 1.57
N ALA A 122 7.12 -10.50 0.83
CA ALA A 122 7.07 -9.99 -0.54
C ALA A 122 6.19 -10.85 -1.48
N ILE A 123 6.08 -12.15 -1.22
CA ILE A 123 5.24 -13.07 -2.00
C ILE A 123 3.76 -12.71 -1.80
N PHE A 124 3.32 -12.54 -0.56
CA PHE A 124 1.95 -12.15 -0.22
C PHE A 124 1.63 -10.74 -0.69
N LEU A 125 2.59 -9.82 -0.58
CA LEU A 125 2.43 -8.45 -1.08
C LEU A 125 2.20 -8.42 -2.59
N LYS A 126 2.94 -9.21 -3.37
CA LYS A 126 2.72 -9.33 -4.81
C LYS A 126 1.35 -9.92 -5.15
N GLU A 127 0.89 -10.93 -4.41
CA GLU A 127 -0.46 -11.47 -4.54
C GLU A 127 -1.50 -10.40 -4.21
N HIS A 128 -1.29 -9.62 -3.15
CA HIS A 128 -2.16 -8.53 -2.74
C HIS A 128 -2.29 -7.45 -3.82
N ILE A 129 -1.18 -7.00 -4.37
CA ILE A 129 -1.17 -6.04 -5.49
C ILE A 129 -1.92 -6.60 -6.69
N ALA A 130 -1.73 -7.89 -6.99
CA ALA A 130 -2.39 -8.56 -8.11
C ALA A 130 -3.91 -8.71 -7.92
N ILE A 131 -4.40 -8.75 -6.69
CA ILE A 131 -5.84 -8.77 -6.36
C ILE A 131 -6.44 -7.37 -6.52
N ILE A 132 -5.80 -6.34 -5.99
CA ILE A 132 -6.25 -4.95 -6.11
C ILE A 132 -6.16 -4.47 -7.55
N ASP A 133 -5.12 -4.87 -8.28
CA ASP A 133 -4.83 -4.53 -9.68
C ASP A 133 -4.80 -3.01 -9.93
N PRO A 134 -3.99 -2.25 -9.18
CA PRO A 134 -3.94 -0.80 -9.30
C PRO A 134 -3.23 -0.36 -10.59
N LYS A 135 -3.45 0.90 -11.00
CA LYS A 135 -2.71 1.56 -12.09
C LYS A 135 -1.43 2.25 -11.60
N ILE A 136 -1.36 2.60 -10.31
CA ILE A 136 -0.20 3.25 -9.68
C ILE A 136 0.05 2.62 -8.30
N LEU A 137 1.34 2.39 -7.98
CA LEU A 137 1.78 2.06 -6.63
C LEU A 137 2.56 3.23 -6.01
N ILE A 138 2.27 3.50 -4.74
CA ILE A 138 3.04 4.45 -3.91
C ILE A 138 3.69 3.64 -2.80
N LEU A 139 5.03 3.56 -2.81
CA LEU A 139 5.80 2.85 -1.79
C LEU A 139 6.33 3.86 -0.77
N MET A 140 5.83 3.79 0.44
CA MET A 140 6.21 4.69 1.54
C MET A 140 7.15 4.00 2.51
N GLY A 141 8.44 4.34 2.41
CA GLY A 141 9.51 3.88 3.27
C GLY A 141 10.41 2.81 2.66
N SER A 142 11.51 2.55 3.34
CA SER A 142 12.60 1.69 2.85
C SER A 142 12.18 0.22 2.77
N THR A 143 11.39 -0.25 3.71
CA THR A 143 10.92 -1.65 3.76
C THR A 143 9.94 -1.93 2.61
N ALA A 144 9.01 -1.00 2.33
CA ALA A 144 8.10 -1.12 1.20
C ALA A 144 8.85 -1.11 -0.15
N MET A 145 9.85 -0.23 -0.27
CA MET A 145 10.72 -0.18 -1.44
C MET A 145 11.47 -1.51 -1.61
N GLU A 146 12.13 -2.01 -0.57
CA GLU A 146 12.92 -3.24 -0.61
C GLU A 146 12.06 -4.46 -0.96
N ALA A 147 10.86 -4.57 -0.39
CA ALA A 147 9.94 -5.68 -0.64
C ALA A 147 9.51 -5.81 -2.11
N ILE A 148 9.39 -4.69 -2.82
CA ILE A 148 8.94 -4.65 -4.21
C ILE A 148 10.10 -4.61 -5.20
N THR A 149 11.16 -3.85 -4.91
CA THR A 149 12.23 -3.56 -5.88
C THR A 149 13.55 -4.26 -5.58
N GLY A 150 13.74 -4.77 -4.35
CA GLY A 150 15.02 -5.28 -3.88
C GLY A 150 16.07 -4.19 -3.58
N LEU A 151 15.74 -2.91 -3.75
CA LEU A 151 16.65 -1.79 -3.50
C LEU A 151 16.67 -1.44 -2.00
N SER A 152 17.83 -0.99 -1.49
CA SER A 152 18.02 -0.79 -0.05
C SER A 152 18.21 0.67 0.38
N LYS A 153 18.64 1.57 -0.51
CA LYS A 153 18.96 2.98 -0.21
C LYS A 153 17.86 3.93 -0.69
N ILE A 154 16.87 4.19 0.15
CA ILE A 154 15.72 5.04 -0.19
C ILE A 154 16.10 6.46 -0.60
N SER A 155 17.15 7.05 0.01
CA SER A 155 17.63 8.40 -0.34
C SER A 155 17.99 8.56 -1.81
N ASN A 156 18.46 7.49 -2.46
CA ASN A 156 18.86 7.49 -3.86
C ASN A 156 17.67 7.26 -4.80
N GLU A 157 16.59 6.67 -4.30
CA GLU A 157 15.50 6.14 -5.11
C GLU A 157 14.20 6.94 -4.99
N ARG A 158 14.01 7.63 -3.84
CA ARG A 158 12.80 8.43 -3.64
C ARG A 158 12.63 9.53 -4.71
N GLY A 159 11.39 9.80 -5.02
CA GLY A 159 11.04 10.85 -5.97
C GLY A 159 11.34 10.54 -7.43
N LYS A 160 11.72 9.31 -7.74
CA LYS A 160 11.90 8.81 -9.11
C LYS A 160 10.80 7.83 -9.44
N TRP A 161 10.22 7.95 -10.62
CA TRP A 161 9.34 6.93 -11.16
C TRP A 161 10.15 5.70 -11.57
N LYS A 162 9.65 4.54 -11.20
CA LYS A 162 10.12 3.23 -11.64
C LYS A 162 8.92 2.42 -12.13
N GLU A 163 9.18 1.24 -12.64
CA GLU A 163 8.15 0.32 -13.11
C GLU A 163 8.41 -1.07 -12.56
N ILE A 164 7.35 -1.78 -12.26
CA ILE A 164 7.39 -3.21 -11.98
C ILE A 164 6.52 -3.95 -12.98
N ILE A 165 6.89 -5.18 -13.28
CA ILE A 165 6.08 -6.08 -14.10
C ILE A 165 5.44 -7.11 -13.17
N LEU A 166 4.12 -7.14 -13.16
CA LEU A 166 3.33 -8.10 -12.40
C LEU A 166 2.19 -8.64 -13.28
N LYS A 167 2.09 -9.98 -13.41
CA LYS A 167 1.08 -10.63 -14.25
C LYS A 167 1.01 -10.03 -15.69
N ASN A 168 2.15 -9.81 -16.32
CA ASN A 168 2.29 -9.24 -17.66
C ASN A 168 1.77 -7.78 -17.80
N LYS A 169 1.58 -7.09 -16.68
CA LYS A 169 1.20 -5.68 -16.62
C LYS A 169 2.35 -4.87 -16.04
N THR A 170 2.70 -3.78 -16.68
CA THR A 170 3.66 -2.79 -16.17
C THR A 170 2.92 -1.79 -15.30
N ILE A 171 3.36 -1.64 -14.05
CA ILE A 171 2.77 -0.74 -13.07
C ILE A 171 3.80 0.31 -12.67
N PRO A 172 3.55 1.60 -12.88
CA PRO A 172 4.41 2.67 -12.39
C PRO A 172 4.39 2.73 -10.86
N ILE A 173 5.57 2.89 -10.26
CA ILE A 173 5.76 3.01 -8.83
C ILE A 173 6.45 4.32 -8.47
N MET A 174 5.99 4.99 -7.43
CA MET A 174 6.67 6.12 -6.79
C MET A 174 7.16 5.69 -5.42
N ILE A 175 8.43 5.95 -5.14
CA ILE A 175 9.03 5.73 -3.83
C ILE A 175 9.11 7.06 -3.10
N SER A 176 8.62 7.11 -1.85
CA SER A 176 8.67 8.29 -0.99
C SER A 176 9.00 7.90 0.45
N PHE A 177 9.31 8.89 1.30
CA PHE A 177 9.49 8.66 2.72
C PHE A 177 8.17 8.26 3.39
N SER A 178 8.24 7.39 4.41
CA SER A 178 7.08 7.01 5.22
C SER A 178 6.64 8.17 6.14
N PRO A 179 5.35 8.28 6.46
CA PRO A 179 4.88 9.29 7.42
C PRO A 179 5.57 9.17 8.78
N SER A 180 5.82 7.95 9.27
CA SER A 180 6.55 7.72 10.53
C SER A 180 7.98 8.28 10.50
N TYR A 181 8.67 8.17 9.35
CA TYR A 181 9.97 8.81 9.15
C TYR A 181 9.85 10.34 9.17
N LEU A 182 8.83 10.90 8.52
CA LEU A 182 8.63 12.35 8.44
C LEU A 182 8.18 13.00 9.75
N ILE A 183 7.62 12.24 10.68
CA ILE A 183 7.35 12.68 12.06
C ILE A 183 8.67 12.83 12.81
N ARG A 184 9.56 11.84 12.69
CA ARG A 184 10.89 11.87 13.36
C ARG A 184 11.86 12.87 12.73
N PHE A 185 11.76 13.11 11.43
CA PHE A 185 12.65 13.99 10.65
C PHE A 185 11.84 14.98 9.82
N PRO A 186 11.23 15.99 10.45
CA PRO A 186 10.29 16.91 9.79
C PRO A 186 10.89 17.74 8.65
N GLU A 187 12.20 18.01 8.69
CA GLU A 187 12.94 18.74 7.65
C GLU A 187 12.87 18.03 6.28
N ASN A 188 12.59 16.73 6.26
CA ASN A 188 12.46 15.93 5.03
C ASN A 188 11.07 16.04 4.38
N LYS A 189 10.09 16.70 5.01
CA LYS A 189 8.74 16.90 4.45
C LYS A 189 8.78 17.61 3.10
N LYS A 190 9.73 18.53 2.89
CA LYS A 190 9.94 19.23 1.61
C LYS A 190 10.20 18.27 0.44
N PHE A 191 10.89 17.17 0.70
CA PHE A 191 11.18 16.17 -0.32
C PHE A 191 9.94 15.34 -0.65
N SER A 192 9.21 14.90 0.37
CA SER A 192 7.95 14.18 0.15
C SER A 192 6.90 15.06 -0.53
N TRP A 193 6.90 16.37 -0.26
CA TRP A 193 6.05 17.31 -1.00
C TRP A 193 6.36 17.33 -2.50
N ALA A 194 7.64 17.29 -2.87
CA ALA A 194 8.04 17.18 -4.27
C ALA A 194 7.58 15.85 -4.90
N ASP A 195 7.63 14.74 -4.14
CA ASP A 195 7.15 13.44 -4.60
C ASP A 195 5.63 13.44 -4.82
N LEU A 196 4.88 14.00 -3.86
CA LEU A 196 3.42 14.10 -3.94
C LEU A 196 2.96 14.89 -5.18
N LYS A 197 3.64 15.99 -5.50
CA LYS A 197 3.34 16.74 -6.74
C LYS A 197 3.53 15.90 -8.00
N LYS A 198 4.55 15.06 -8.04
CA LYS A 198 4.78 14.14 -9.15
C LYS A 198 3.70 13.05 -9.21
N ILE A 199 3.25 12.55 -8.06
CA ILE A 199 2.13 11.59 -7.98
C ILE A 199 0.86 12.22 -8.54
N LYS A 200 0.52 13.45 -8.10
CA LYS A 200 -0.64 14.19 -8.61
C LYS A 200 -0.60 14.36 -10.13
N GLN A 201 0.57 14.71 -10.67
CA GLN A 201 0.73 14.86 -12.12
C GLN A 201 0.51 13.51 -12.84
N LYS A 202 1.11 12.43 -12.35
CA LYS A 202 0.97 11.10 -12.96
C LYS A 202 -0.47 10.59 -12.96
N ILE A 203 -1.23 10.87 -11.90
CA ILE A 203 -2.66 10.56 -11.80
C ILE A 203 -3.45 11.27 -12.91
N LYS A 204 -3.14 12.55 -13.16
CA LYS A 204 -3.73 13.31 -14.27
C LYS A 204 -3.35 12.74 -15.63
N ASP A 205 -2.07 12.45 -15.84
CA ASP A 205 -1.54 11.91 -17.11
C ASP A 205 -2.19 10.57 -17.47
N LEU A 206 -2.55 9.76 -16.47
CA LEU A 206 -3.21 8.47 -16.64
C LEU A 206 -4.75 8.58 -16.64
N ASN A 207 -5.32 9.78 -16.57
CA ASN A 207 -6.77 10.03 -16.48
C ASN A 207 -7.45 9.19 -15.37
N ILE A 208 -6.77 9.08 -14.21
CA ILE A 208 -7.31 8.39 -13.04
C ILE A 208 -8.25 9.33 -12.31
N THR A 209 -9.49 8.90 -12.11
CA THR A 209 -10.49 9.61 -11.29
C THR A 209 -10.39 9.14 -9.85
N ILE A 210 -10.12 10.07 -8.93
CA ILE A 210 -9.98 9.79 -7.48
C ILE A 210 -10.96 10.67 -6.72
#